data_a9db1b437fbf861758109c55c1d1a85d
#
_entry.id   a9db1b437fbf861758109c55c1d1a85d
#
_cell.length_a   1.000
_cell.length_b   1.000
_cell.length_c   1.000
_cell.angle_alpha   90.00
_cell.angle_beta   90.00
_cell.angle_gamma   90.00
#
_symmetry.space_group_name_H-M   'P 1'
#
loop_
_entity.id
_entity.type
_entity.pdbx_description
1 polymer ?
#
loop_
_entity_poly.entity_id
_entity_poly.type
_entity_poly.pdbx_seq_one_letter_code
_entity_poly.pdbx_strand_id
1 'polypeptide(L)'
;MKNLTTPQAILYRTTRPSLARYYTAGVTSICLYAIMYDKGGMSRSEREIGAIGASIVNRCIYCASVHASRHAQLTKSDEVTDKIFADGENAKLSARDAAILKFSVKLSDTPSRADKDDFNELKTVGLNEEEILDLILSTSLFGWANRLMHVLGDPVRPTVNED
;
A
#
# COMPACT_ATOMS: atom_id res chain seq x y z
N MET A 1 21.70 -6.64 3.08
CA MET A 1 20.40 -5.97 2.93
C MET A 1 20.03 -5.29 4.25
N LYS A 2 20.53 -4.07 4.49
CA LYS A 2 20.24 -3.32 5.74
C LYS A 2 19.03 -2.41 5.50
N ASN A 3 17.93 -2.79 6.16
CA ASN A 3 16.81 -1.95 6.61
C ASN A 3 16.27 -0.82 5.71
N LEU A 4 15.52 -1.18 4.69
CA LEU A 4 14.42 -0.35 4.19
C LEU A 4 13.20 -0.53 5.13
N THR A 5 13.37 -0.31 6.43
CA THR A 5 12.40 -0.76 7.43
C THR A 5 11.43 0.32 7.87
N THR A 6 11.54 1.54 7.39
CA THR A 6 10.59 2.59 7.73
C THR A 6 10.17 3.38 6.49
N PRO A 7 8.89 3.77 6.39
CA PRO A 7 8.40 4.71 5.37
C PRO A 7 9.20 6.01 5.32
N GLN A 8 9.74 6.45 6.45
CA GLN A 8 10.64 7.59 6.55
C GLN A 8 11.90 7.42 5.68
N ALA A 9 12.50 6.22 5.64
CA ALA A 9 13.69 5.99 4.83
C ALA A 9 13.40 6.08 3.32
N ILE A 10 12.18 5.77 2.90
CA ILE A 10 11.75 5.88 1.51
C ILE A 10 11.54 7.35 1.13
N LEU A 11 10.89 8.12 1.99
CA LEU A 11 10.58 9.53 1.75
C LEU A 11 11.80 10.46 1.85
N TYR A 12 12.80 10.11 2.67
CA TYR A 12 14.04 10.90 2.81
C TYR A 12 14.93 10.87 1.56
N ARG A 13 14.67 10.02 0.59
CA ARG A 13 15.56 9.73 -0.54
C ARG A 13 15.02 10.15 -1.89
N THR A 14 14.10 11.08 -1.94
CA THR A 14 13.68 11.68 -3.22
C THR A 14 14.80 12.57 -3.77
N THR A 15 14.90 12.63 -5.09
CA THR A 15 15.87 13.49 -5.80
C THR A 15 15.68 14.99 -5.54
N ARG A 16 14.66 15.38 -4.76
CA ARG A 16 14.35 16.77 -4.38
C ARG A 16 14.30 16.93 -2.87
N PRO A 17 15.45 17.16 -2.20
CA PRO A 17 15.54 17.30 -0.73
C PRO A 17 14.61 18.37 -0.14
N SER A 18 14.31 19.42 -0.90
CA SER A 18 13.40 20.49 -0.46
C SER A 18 11.96 20.04 -0.28
N LEU A 19 11.51 19.07 -1.07
CA LEU A 19 10.17 18.50 -0.98
C LEU A 19 10.09 17.39 0.06
N ALA A 20 11.20 16.70 0.34
CA ALA A 20 11.27 15.71 1.40
C ALA A 20 10.88 16.29 2.78
N ARG A 21 11.16 17.57 3.02
CA ARG A 21 10.79 18.26 4.28
C ARG A 21 9.28 18.34 4.49
N TYR A 22 8.48 18.55 3.44
CA TYR A 22 7.02 18.58 3.55
C TYR A 22 6.45 17.18 3.81
N TYR A 23 7.14 16.15 3.36
CA TYR A 23 6.76 14.75 3.57
C TYR A 23 7.06 14.24 4.99
N THR A 24 8.16 14.69 5.56
CA THR A 24 8.70 14.12 6.80
C THR A 24 8.29 14.89 8.06
N ALA A 25 7.89 16.13 7.92
CA ALA A 25 7.73 17.03 9.07
C ALA A 25 6.30 17.16 9.60
N GLY A 26 5.32 16.44 9.07
CA GLY A 26 3.94 16.72 9.45
C GLY A 26 2.99 15.53 9.38
N VAL A 27 1.76 15.85 9.06
CA VAL A 27 0.57 14.99 8.97
C VAL A 27 0.84 13.65 8.28
N THR A 28 1.71 13.63 7.26
CA THR A 28 2.05 12.42 6.49
C THR A 28 2.68 11.32 7.34
N SER A 29 3.66 11.64 8.17
CA SER A 29 4.30 10.62 9.03
C SER A 29 3.31 10.08 10.04
N ILE A 30 2.51 10.95 10.65
CA ILE A 30 1.51 10.55 11.65
C ILE A 30 0.43 9.69 11.02
N CYS A 31 -0.15 10.11 9.90
CA CYS A 31 -1.17 9.35 9.18
C CYS A 31 -0.63 8.01 8.67
N LEU A 32 0.57 7.99 8.10
CA LEU A 32 1.17 6.76 7.60
C LEU A 32 1.42 5.76 8.74
N TYR A 33 1.92 6.23 9.90
CA TYR A 33 2.13 5.38 11.06
C TYR A 33 0.80 4.88 11.64
N ALA A 34 -0.16 5.74 11.87
CA ALA A 34 -1.46 5.36 12.41
C ALA A 34 -2.18 4.37 11.46
N ILE A 35 -2.25 4.68 10.16
CA ILE A 35 -2.98 3.85 9.20
C ILE A 35 -2.29 2.52 8.94
N MET A 36 -0.96 2.50 8.77
CA MET A 36 -0.28 1.29 8.31
C MET A 36 0.32 0.45 9.44
N TYR A 37 0.62 1.03 10.59
CA TYR A 37 1.39 0.36 11.65
C TYR A 37 0.67 0.24 12.98
N ASP A 38 -0.54 0.78 13.11
CA ASP A 38 -1.34 0.57 14.32
C ASP A 38 -1.63 -0.92 14.53
N LYS A 39 -1.70 -1.32 15.80
CA LYS A 39 -1.86 -2.72 16.21
C LYS A 39 -3.32 -3.17 16.26
N GLY A 40 -4.27 -2.27 16.09
CA GLY A 40 -5.70 -2.58 16.07
C GLY A 40 -6.23 -2.84 14.66
N GLY A 41 -7.46 -3.28 14.54
CA GLY A 41 -8.20 -3.42 13.29
C GLY A 41 -7.61 -4.45 12.33
N MET A 42 -7.54 -4.08 11.05
CA MET A 42 -7.04 -4.94 9.97
C MET A 42 -5.57 -5.31 10.16
N SER A 43 -5.23 -6.56 9.83
CA SER A 43 -3.83 -7.01 9.89
C SER A 43 -2.92 -6.19 8.98
N ARG A 44 -1.65 -6.08 9.37
CA ARG A 44 -0.67 -5.34 8.57
C ARG A 44 -0.49 -5.93 7.17
N SER A 45 -0.49 -7.25 7.01
CA SER A 45 -0.37 -7.90 5.71
C SER A 45 -1.53 -7.57 4.78
N GLU A 46 -2.75 -7.51 5.30
CA GLU A 46 -3.93 -7.14 4.53
C GLU A 46 -3.93 -5.66 4.12
N ARG A 47 -3.46 -4.76 5.00
CA ARG A 47 -3.25 -3.34 4.62
C ARG A 47 -2.23 -3.19 3.49
N GLU A 48 -1.23 -4.08 3.41
CA GLU A 48 -0.29 -4.12 2.27
C GLU A 48 -0.99 -4.55 0.98
N ILE A 49 -1.96 -5.49 1.01
CA ILE A 49 -2.75 -5.84 -0.18
C ILE A 49 -3.54 -4.62 -0.67
N GLY A 50 -4.15 -3.85 0.24
CA GLY A 50 -4.81 -2.59 -0.09
C GLY A 50 -3.88 -1.59 -0.80
N ALA A 51 -2.68 -1.44 -0.29
CA ALA A 51 -1.64 -0.59 -0.87
C ALA A 51 -1.16 -1.09 -2.25
N ILE A 52 -1.04 -2.42 -2.44
CA ILE A 52 -0.71 -3.04 -3.74
C ILE A 52 -1.82 -2.74 -4.74
N GLY A 53 -3.10 -2.94 -4.37
CA GLY A 53 -4.24 -2.66 -5.23
C GLY A 53 -4.24 -1.21 -5.74
N ALA A 54 -4.07 -0.25 -4.84
CA ALA A 54 -3.94 1.16 -5.21
C ALA A 54 -2.75 1.42 -6.14
N SER A 55 -1.61 0.78 -5.87
CA SER A 55 -0.38 1.00 -6.63
C SER A 55 -0.45 0.43 -8.05
N ILE A 56 -1.15 -0.68 -8.24
CA ILE A 56 -1.39 -1.27 -9.57
C ILE A 56 -2.27 -0.34 -10.41
N VAL A 57 -3.40 0.13 -9.88
CA VAL A 57 -4.32 1.03 -10.58
C VAL A 57 -3.62 2.33 -10.97
N ASN A 58 -2.87 2.91 -10.04
CA ASN A 58 -2.12 4.14 -10.27
C ASN A 58 -0.80 3.92 -11.04
N ARG A 59 -0.46 2.68 -11.42
CA ARG A 59 0.75 2.33 -12.17
C ARG A 59 2.05 2.79 -11.52
N CYS A 60 2.10 2.81 -10.18
CA CYS A 60 3.32 3.08 -9.43
C CYS A 60 4.09 1.77 -9.19
N ILE A 61 4.95 1.38 -10.13
CA ILE A 61 5.71 0.12 -10.07
C ILE A 61 6.55 0.04 -8.80
N TYR A 62 7.22 1.13 -8.44
CA TYR A 62 8.02 1.20 -7.23
C TYR A 62 7.18 0.93 -5.97
N CYS A 63 6.03 1.61 -5.83
CA CYS A 63 5.16 1.41 -4.67
C CYS A 63 4.64 -0.03 -4.61
N ALA A 64 4.15 -0.57 -5.73
CA ALA A 64 3.67 -1.95 -5.81
C ALA A 64 4.75 -2.94 -5.34
N SER A 65 5.99 -2.80 -5.81
CA SER A 65 7.10 -3.69 -5.44
C SER A 65 7.48 -3.58 -3.96
N VAL A 66 7.45 -2.37 -3.39
CA VAL A 66 7.75 -2.16 -1.96
C VAL A 66 6.69 -2.81 -1.08
N HIS A 67 5.40 -2.65 -1.41
CA HIS A 67 4.31 -3.24 -0.64
C HIS A 67 4.26 -4.76 -0.79
N ALA A 68 4.54 -5.29 -1.98
CA ALA A 68 4.67 -6.73 -2.20
C ALA A 68 5.82 -7.33 -1.36
N SER A 69 6.99 -6.72 -1.40
CA SER A 69 8.12 -7.14 -0.56
C SER A 69 7.79 -7.09 0.94
N ARG A 70 7.02 -6.08 1.37
CA ARG A 70 6.60 -5.98 2.77
C ARG A 70 5.58 -7.06 3.13
N HIS A 71 4.60 -7.31 2.26
CA HIS A 71 3.63 -8.39 2.45
C HIS A 71 4.35 -9.73 2.59
N ALA A 72 5.27 -10.06 1.68
CA ALA A 72 6.05 -11.28 1.71
C ALA A 72 6.89 -11.43 2.99
N GLN A 73 7.48 -10.35 3.49
CA GLN A 73 8.21 -10.35 4.77
C GLN A 73 7.29 -10.66 5.97
N LEU A 74 6.06 -10.16 5.96
CA LEU A 74 5.08 -10.36 7.03
C LEU A 74 4.52 -11.79 7.02
N THR A 75 4.18 -12.31 5.84
CA THR A 75 3.56 -13.63 5.66
C THR A 75 4.57 -14.77 5.51
N LYS A 76 5.85 -14.46 5.27
CA LYS A 76 6.92 -15.39 4.94
C LYS A 76 6.67 -16.16 3.63
N SER A 77 5.91 -15.58 2.70
CA SER A 77 5.57 -16.16 1.41
C SER A 77 5.36 -15.08 0.36
N ASP A 78 5.83 -15.31 -0.85
CA ASP A 78 5.61 -14.46 -2.03
C ASP A 78 4.36 -14.89 -2.83
N GLU A 79 3.72 -16.00 -2.46
CA GLU A 79 2.66 -16.65 -3.25
C GLU A 79 1.50 -15.69 -3.60
N VAL A 80 1.01 -14.92 -2.62
CA VAL A 80 -0.09 -13.98 -2.81
C VAL A 80 0.31 -12.86 -3.78
N THR A 81 1.47 -12.28 -3.59
CA THR A 81 1.96 -11.17 -4.41
C THR A 81 2.31 -11.60 -5.82
N ASP A 82 2.87 -12.79 -6.01
CA ASP A 82 3.13 -13.37 -7.33
C ASP A 82 1.84 -13.57 -8.12
N LYS A 83 0.79 -14.11 -7.48
CA LYS A 83 -0.54 -14.24 -8.09
C LYS A 83 -1.15 -12.90 -8.45
N ILE A 84 -1.03 -11.89 -7.58
CA ILE A 84 -1.53 -10.53 -7.85
C ILE A 84 -0.81 -9.93 -9.06
N PHE A 85 0.50 -10.08 -9.17
CA PHE A 85 1.25 -9.52 -10.31
C PHE A 85 1.01 -10.30 -11.62
N ALA A 86 0.70 -11.59 -11.54
CA ALA A 86 0.37 -12.39 -12.71
C ALA A 86 -1.04 -12.09 -13.26
N ASP A 87 -2.05 -12.03 -12.38
CA ASP A 87 -3.46 -12.08 -12.76
C ASP A 87 -4.24 -10.81 -12.37
N GLY A 88 -3.61 -9.84 -11.69
CA GLY A 88 -4.25 -8.60 -11.24
C GLY A 88 -5.42 -8.87 -10.29
N GLU A 89 -6.55 -8.17 -10.50
CA GLU A 89 -7.77 -8.33 -9.70
C GLU A 89 -8.41 -9.73 -9.80
N ASN A 90 -8.04 -10.54 -10.82
CA ASN A 90 -8.53 -11.88 -11.02
C ASN A 90 -7.64 -12.96 -10.35
N ALA A 91 -6.67 -12.56 -9.57
CA ALA A 91 -5.76 -13.46 -8.88
C ALA A 91 -6.51 -14.45 -7.99
N LYS A 92 -6.15 -15.74 -8.08
CA LYS A 92 -6.72 -16.81 -7.26
C LYS A 92 -6.17 -16.77 -5.84
N LEU A 93 -6.78 -15.97 -4.99
CA LEU A 93 -6.43 -15.75 -3.60
C LEU A 93 -7.44 -16.42 -2.64
N SER A 94 -7.22 -16.31 -1.33
CA SER A 94 -8.26 -16.57 -0.36
C SER A 94 -9.48 -15.66 -0.61
N ALA A 95 -10.68 -16.06 -0.20
CA ALA A 95 -11.87 -15.24 -0.39
C ALA A 95 -11.70 -13.84 0.24
N ARG A 96 -11.06 -13.77 1.40
CA ARG A 96 -10.81 -12.53 2.12
C ARG A 96 -9.80 -11.64 1.39
N ASP A 97 -8.64 -12.17 0.97
CA ASP A 97 -7.62 -11.40 0.25
C ASP A 97 -8.13 -10.94 -1.13
N ALA A 98 -8.89 -11.78 -1.81
CA ALA A 98 -9.51 -11.44 -3.10
C ALA A 98 -10.49 -10.26 -2.96
N ALA A 99 -11.35 -10.28 -1.95
CA ALA A 99 -12.28 -9.18 -1.67
C ALA A 99 -11.54 -7.88 -1.32
N ILE A 100 -10.49 -7.96 -0.50
CA ILE A 100 -9.64 -6.82 -0.14
C ILE A 100 -8.99 -6.22 -1.40
N LEU A 101 -8.38 -7.06 -2.24
CA LEU A 101 -7.73 -6.61 -3.47
C LEU A 101 -8.72 -5.95 -4.43
N LYS A 102 -9.84 -6.62 -4.70
CA LYS A 102 -10.89 -6.15 -5.59
C LYS A 102 -11.48 -4.81 -5.14
N PHE A 103 -11.79 -4.70 -3.84
CA PHE A 103 -12.26 -3.44 -3.25
C PHE A 103 -11.22 -2.32 -3.44
N SER A 104 -9.95 -2.59 -3.16
CA SER A 104 -8.87 -1.61 -3.27
C SER A 104 -8.66 -1.14 -4.71
N VAL A 105 -8.75 -2.04 -5.68
CA VAL A 105 -8.69 -1.70 -7.11
C VAL A 105 -9.86 -0.78 -7.48
N LYS A 106 -11.10 -1.15 -7.13
CA LYS A 106 -12.29 -0.33 -7.42
C LYS A 106 -12.27 1.02 -6.73
N LEU A 107 -11.81 1.08 -5.47
CA LEU A 107 -11.69 2.33 -4.71
C LEU A 107 -10.69 3.28 -5.36
N SER A 108 -9.61 2.73 -5.95
CA SER A 108 -8.52 3.51 -6.54
C SER A 108 -8.80 4.02 -7.95
N ASP A 109 -9.85 3.56 -8.60
CA ASP A 109 -10.26 4.07 -9.91
C ASP A 109 -10.66 5.55 -9.85
N THR A 110 -10.65 6.19 -11.00
CA THR A 110 -11.03 7.60 -11.12
C THR A 110 -12.09 7.78 -12.22
N PRO A 111 -13.35 8.03 -11.87
CA PRO A 111 -13.92 8.04 -10.51
C PRO A 111 -13.92 6.65 -9.86
N SER A 112 -13.99 6.61 -8.53
CA SER A 112 -14.08 5.32 -7.81
C SER A 112 -15.30 4.51 -8.26
N ARG A 113 -15.09 3.20 -8.43
CA ARG A 113 -16.15 2.23 -8.73
C ARG A 113 -16.59 1.42 -7.50
N ALA A 114 -15.95 1.65 -6.35
CA ALA A 114 -16.35 0.97 -5.12
C ALA A 114 -17.74 1.45 -4.66
N ASP A 115 -18.60 0.52 -4.30
CA ASP A 115 -19.99 0.77 -3.93
C ASP A 115 -20.41 0.03 -2.67
N LYS A 116 -21.71 0.09 -2.35
CA LYS A 116 -22.29 -0.56 -1.18
C LYS A 116 -22.23 -2.09 -1.25
N ASP A 117 -22.29 -2.67 -2.43
CA ASP A 117 -22.25 -4.12 -2.60
C ASP A 117 -20.84 -4.64 -2.34
N ASP A 118 -19.81 -3.91 -2.75
CA ASP A 118 -18.42 -4.22 -2.39
C ASP A 118 -18.19 -4.15 -0.88
N PHE A 119 -18.77 -3.16 -0.20
CA PHE A 119 -18.72 -3.07 1.25
C PHE A 119 -19.40 -4.27 1.93
N ASN A 120 -20.53 -4.72 1.42
CA ASN A 120 -21.23 -5.90 1.93
C ASN A 120 -20.42 -7.18 1.65
N GLU A 121 -19.75 -7.29 0.49
CA GLU A 121 -18.85 -8.41 0.17
C GLU A 121 -17.72 -8.52 1.20
N LEU A 122 -17.09 -7.39 1.60
CA LEU A 122 -16.08 -7.38 2.65
C LEU A 122 -16.62 -7.91 3.99
N LYS A 123 -17.83 -7.52 4.38
CA LYS A 123 -18.48 -8.07 5.59
C LYS A 123 -18.74 -9.57 5.49
N THR A 124 -19.15 -10.05 4.31
CA THR A 124 -19.43 -11.48 4.08
C THR A 124 -18.18 -12.34 4.24
N VAL A 125 -16.99 -11.83 3.87
CA VAL A 125 -15.72 -12.52 4.07
C VAL A 125 -15.09 -12.28 5.45
N GLY A 126 -15.87 -11.69 6.38
CA GLY A 126 -15.54 -11.59 7.80
C GLY A 126 -14.77 -10.33 8.21
N LEU A 127 -14.74 -9.26 7.40
CA LEU A 127 -14.21 -7.98 7.88
C LEU A 127 -15.28 -7.26 8.73
N ASN A 128 -14.85 -6.73 9.85
CA ASN A 128 -15.65 -5.81 10.65
C ASN A 128 -15.53 -4.37 10.17
N GLU A 129 -16.29 -3.45 10.72
CA GLU A 129 -16.34 -2.05 10.26
C GLU A 129 -15.01 -1.30 10.48
N GLU A 130 -14.28 -1.63 11.55
CA GLU A 130 -12.96 -1.07 11.83
C GLU A 130 -11.93 -1.52 10.79
N GLU A 131 -11.91 -2.82 10.47
CA GLU A 131 -11.03 -3.38 9.43
C GLU A 131 -11.35 -2.82 8.04
N ILE A 132 -12.64 -2.59 7.72
CA ILE A 132 -13.03 -1.97 6.45
C ILE A 132 -12.58 -0.51 6.40
N LEU A 133 -12.69 0.23 7.51
CA LEU A 133 -12.18 1.59 7.60
C LEU A 133 -10.66 1.62 7.39
N ASP A 134 -9.91 0.72 7.99
CA ASP A 134 -8.47 0.58 7.80
C ASP A 134 -8.11 0.29 6.34
N LEU A 135 -8.90 -0.56 5.67
CA LEU A 135 -8.72 -0.83 4.24
C LEU A 135 -8.94 0.41 3.39
N ILE A 136 -10.01 1.16 3.66
CA ILE A 136 -10.31 2.41 2.96
C ILE A 136 -9.16 3.41 3.16
N LEU A 137 -8.70 3.58 4.39
CA LEU A 137 -7.64 4.52 4.74
C LEU A 137 -6.30 4.12 4.12
N SER A 138 -5.90 2.85 4.22
CA SER A 138 -4.64 2.36 3.64
C SER A 138 -4.63 2.47 2.12
N THR A 139 -5.70 2.08 1.45
CA THR A 139 -5.85 2.19 -0.01
C THR A 139 -5.81 3.65 -0.47
N SER A 140 -6.56 4.53 0.19
CA SER A 140 -6.63 5.96 -0.15
C SER A 140 -5.30 6.68 0.08
N LEU A 141 -4.60 6.34 1.16
CA LEU A 141 -3.27 6.87 1.47
C LEU A 141 -2.29 6.57 0.32
N PHE A 142 -2.30 5.33 -0.20
CA PHE A 142 -1.42 4.98 -1.30
C PHE A 142 -1.93 5.48 -2.65
N GLY A 143 -3.21 5.67 -2.83
CA GLY A 143 -3.75 6.42 -3.96
C GLY A 143 -3.17 7.84 -4.06
N TRP A 144 -3.00 8.51 -2.93
CA TRP A 144 -2.33 9.81 -2.84
C TRP A 144 -0.80 9.68 -2.99
N ALA A 145 -0.15 8.78 -2.28
CA ALA A 145 1.30 8.62 -2.31
C ALA A 145 1.83 8.24 -3.70
N ASN A 146 1.12 7.38 -4.43
CA ASN A 146 1.48 7.00 -5.79
C ASN A 146 1.52 8.21 -6.74
N ARG A 147 0.53 9.12 -6.64
CA ARG A 147 0.49 10.34 -7.46
C ARG A 147 1.67 11.26 -7.17
N LEU A 148 2.11 11.32 -5.92
CA LEU A 148 3.31 12.07 -5.57
C LEU A 148 4.58 11.43 -6.15
N MET A 149 4.68 10.09 -6.11
CA MET A 149 5.81 9.37 -6.70
C MET A 149 5.96 9.61 -8.20
N HIS A 150 4.86 9.72 -8.94
CA HIS A 150 4.89 10.05 -10.36
C HIS A 150 5.52 11.42 -10.67
N VAL A 151 5.42 12.37 -9.75
CA VAL A 151 5.97 13.73 -9.93
C VAL A 151 7.36 13.87 -9.33
N LEU A 152 7.60 13.25 -8.18
CA LEU A 152 8.85 13.39 -7.43
C LEU A 152 9.93 12.40 -7.89
N GLY A 153 9.54 11.34 -8.59
CA GLY A 153 10.42 10.26 -9.00
C GLY A 153 10.64 9.21 -7.92
N ASP A 154 11.25 8.11 -8.30
CA ASP A 154 11.57 7.02 -7.39
C ASP A 154 12.70 7.42 -6.42
N PRO A 155 12.69 6.88 -5.19
CA PRO A 155 13.74 7.17 -4.23
C PRO A 155 15.08 6.60 -4.70
N VAL A 156 16.09 7.43 -4.68
CA VAL A 156 17.47 7.04 -5.01
C VAL A 156 18.12 6.39 -3.78
N ARG A 157 18.74 5.23 -3.97
CA ARG A 157 19.58 4.64 -2.91
C ARG A 157 20.80 5.53 -2.69
N PRO A 158 21.19 5.83 -1.44
CA PRO A 158 22.48 6.49 -1.23
C PRO A 158 23.57 5.59 -1.79
N THR A 159 24.45 6.14 -2.57
CA THR A 159 25.73 5.51 -2.84
C THR A 159 26.46 5.41 -1.51
N VAL A 160 26.71 4.20 -1.03
CA VAL A 160 27.65 3.97 0.06
C VAL A 160 29.01 4.27 -0.56
N ASN A 161 29.58 5.42 -0.26
CA ASN A 161 30.98 5.61 -0.52
C ASN A 161 31.69 4.66 0.45
N GLU A 162 32.30 3.62 -0.10
CA GLU A 162 33.27 2.81 0.62
C GLU A 162 34.53 3.68 0.76
N ASP A 163 34.62 4.41 1.89
CA ASP A 163 35.88 5.01 2.37
C ASP A 163 36.65 3.96 3.17
#